data_705ddef7f8cbd4289b55075b8be8b93e
#
_entry.id   705ddef7f8cbd4289b55075b8be8b93e
#
_cell.length_a   1.000
_cell.length_b   1.000
_cell.length_c   1.000
_cell.angle_alpha   90.00
_cell.angle_beta   90.00
_cell.angle_gamma   90.00
#
_symmetry.space_group_name_H-M   'P 1'
#
loop_
_entity.id
_entity.type
_entity.pdbx_description
1 polymer ?
#
loop_
_entity_poly.entity_id
_entity_poly.type
_entity_poly.pdbx_seq_one_letter_code
_entity_poly.pdbx_strand_id
1 'polypeptide(L)'
;MRKKSLWVAACLCFCLCAVRQAAASSANPESHYDRGVSLYEKQRYAAAQAEFEKAARETGQGDAAFLEKTSCYRALCASQMRQTNAEELLGRFLDDYPYSIRANDVRFALGTLYHEQGDYGRAYDEYRTVDPYELDFSDYDQYNFRTGYAAYMCGDTEAAYGYFKNCSSDPRYLPHATYYIAYIDYARGDLDAAKRGFSALAADPSYEPVVPFYLLQIEFQQGNYPYVIEHGIPLLAKSTESRQREISRIVSEAYFHQGDYPHALAYMDNYEKLGGSMGR
;
A
#
# COMPACT_ATOMS: atom_id res chain seq x y z
N MET A 1 -32.07 34.66 -70.45
CA MET A 1 -31.91 34.73 -69.00
C MET A 1 -32.39 33.44 -68.33
N ARG A 2 -31.71 32.27 -68.56
CA ARG A 2 -32.14 30.98 -67.95
C ARG A 2 -30.97 30.04 -67.57
N LYS A 3 -29.74 30.53 -67.48
CA LYS A 3 -28.56 29.71 -67.13
C LYS A 3 -27.90 30.03 -65.76
N LYS A 4 -28.39 31.00 -65.01
CA LYS A 4 -27.79 31.36 -63.69
C LYS A 4 -28.45 30.71 -62.48
N SER A 5 -29.64 30.06 -62.60
CA SER A 5 -30.33 29.46 -61.46
C SER A 5 -29.97 27.99 -61.17
N LEU A 6 -29.32 27.27 -62.11
CA LEU A 6 -28.90 25.90 -61.87
C LEU A 6 -27.62 25.75 -61.02
N TRP A 7 -26.75 26.74 -61.05
CA TRP A 7 -25.48 26.68 -60.29
C TRP A 7 -25.64 26.96 -58.79
N VAL A 8 -26.64 27.73 -58.40
CA VAL A 8 -26.91 28.04 -56.99
C VAL A 8 -27.53 26.84 -56.26
N ALA A 9 -28.38 26.07 -56.95
CA ALA A 9 -28.98 24.87 -56.38
C ALA A 9 -27.96 23.71 -56.19
N ALA A 10 -26.97 23.58 -57.06
CA ALA A 10 -25.93 22.56 -56.95
C ALA A 10 -24.92 22.86 -55.82
N CYS A 11 -24.58 24.14 -55.61
CA CYS A 11 -23.71 24.53 -54.48
C CYS A 11 -24.37 24.38 -53.14
N LEU A 12 -25.68 24.62 -53.01
CA LEU A 12 -26.41 24.45 -51.73
C LEU A 12 -26.58 22.97 -51.37
N CYS A 13 -26.75 22.07 -52.31
CA CYS A 13 -26.79 20.64 -52.06
C CYS A 13 -25.41 20.09 -51.64
N PHE A 14 -24.31 20.61 -52.21
CA PHE A 14 -22.96 20.16 -51.84
C PHE A 14 -22.56 20.65 -50.46
N CYS A 15 -22.93 21.86 -50.02
CA CYS A 15 -22.71 22.37 -48.70
C CYS A 15 -23.54 21.64 -47.62
N LEU A 16 -24.77 21.20 -47.95
CA LEU A 16 -25.62 20.42 -47.03
C LEU A 16 -25.11 18.98 -46.84
N CYS A 17 -24.54 18.37 -47.89
CA CYS A 17 -23.91 17.07 -47.79
C CYS A 17 -22.58 17.13 -47.04
N ALA A 18 -21.77 18.17 -47.22
CA ALA A 18 -20.50 18.34 -46.47
C ALA A 18 -20.74 18.64 -44.99
N VAL A 19 -21.77 19.41 -44.64
CA VAL A 19 -22.14 19.67 -43.26
C VAL A 19 -22.71 18.41 -42.58
N ARG A 20 -23.42 17.53 -43.29
CA ARG A 20 -23.86 16.25 -42.74
C ARG A 20 -22.73 15.24 -42.59
N GLN A 21 -21.70 15.26 -43.43
CA GLN A 21 -20.50 14.40 -43.27
C GLN A 21 -19.57 14.92 -42.16
N ALA A 22 -19.53 16.20 -41.89
CA ALA A 22 -18.77 16.76 -40.75
C ALA A 22 -19.48 16.52 -39.40
N ALA A 23 -20.81 16.31 -39.40
CA ALA A 23 -21.56 15.94 -38.19
C ALA A 23 -21.60 14.42 -37.93
N ALA A 24 -21.14 13.61 -38.88
CA ALA A 24 -20.96 12.18 -38.76
C ALA A 24 -19.50 11.78 -38.54
N SER A 25 -18.72 12.58 -37.81
CA SER A 25 -17.62 12.08 -37.02
C SER A 25 -18.28 11.33 -35.88
N SER A 26 -18.75 10.10 -36.19
CA SER A 26 -19.40 9.22 -35.26
C SER A 26 -18.49 9.10 -34.04
N ALA A 27 -18.98 9.51 -32.92
CA ALA A 27 -18.47 9.12 -31.64
C ALA A 27 -18.16 7.62 -31.72
N ASN A 28 -16.88 7.26 -31.74
CA ASN A 28 -16.45 5.87 -31.78
C ASN A 28 -16.17 5.43 -30.34
N PRO A 29 -16.98 4.59 -29.73
CA PRO A 29 -16.77 4.08 -28.39
C PRO A 29 -15.34 3.58 -28.16
N GLU A 30 -14.79 2.85 -29.12
CA GLU A 30 -13.38 2.39 -29.09
C GLU A 30 -12.39 3.55 -28.96
N SER A 31 -12.58 4.64 -29.71
CA SER A 31 -11.70 5.81 -29.65
C SER A 31 -11.73 6.49 -28.27
N HIS A 32 -12.90 6.53 -27.61
CA HIS A 32 -13.01 7.03 -26.24
C HIS A 32 -12.37 6.08 -25.24
N TYR A 33 -12.55 4.76 -25.42
CA TYR A 33 -11.93 3.75 -24.60
C TYR A 33 -10.41 3.82 -24.66
N ASP A 34 -9.81 3.82 -25.85
CA ASP A 34 -8.35 3.90 -26.04
C ASP A 34 -7.74 5.17 -25.43
N ARG A 35 -8.47 6.29 -25.57
CA ARG A 35 -8.08 7.57 -24.94
C ARG A 35 -8.17 7.50 -23.42
N GLY A 36 -9.20 6.84 -22.91
CA GLY A 36 -9.37 6.57 -21.48
C GLY A 36 -8.21 5.74 -20.94
N VAL A 37 -7.83 4.66 -21.59
CA VAL A 37 -6.68 3.82 -21.20
C VAL A 37 -5.39 4.64 -21.19
N SER A 38 -5.10 5.40 -22.26
CA SER A 38 -3.90 6.24 -22.32
C SER A 38 -3.85 7.32 -21.23
N LEU A 39 -5.01 7.83 -20.80
CA LEU A 39 -5.11 8.78 -19.69
C LEU A 39 -4.92 8.09 -18.34
N TYR A 40 -5.44 6.87 -18.18
CA TYR A 40 -5.28 6.06 -16.98
C TYR A 40 -3.81 5.71 -16.73
N GLU A 41 -3.10 5.24 -17.75
CA GLU A 41 -1.65 4.98 -17.70
C GLU A 41 -0.83 6.22 -17.30
N LYS A 42 -1.30 7.41 -17.70
CA LYS A 42 -0.71 8.71 -17.32
C LYS A 42 -1.22 9.20 -15.96
N GLN A 43 -1.93 8.38 -15.19
CA GLN A 43 -2.51 8.71 -13.89
C GLN A 43 -3.47 9.92 -13.92
N ARG A 44 -4.06 10.23 -15.09
CA ARG A 44 -5.05 11.29 -15.25
C ARG A 44 -6.47 10.74 -15.05
N TYR A 45 -6.71 10.20 -13.88
CA TYR A 45 -7.89 9.37 -13.58
C TYR A 45 -9.23 10.07 -13.82
N ALA A 46 -9.38 11.35 -13.48
CA ALA A 46 -10.61 12.10 -13.71
C ALA A 46 -10.92 12.25 -15.22
N ALA A 47 -9.91 12.53 -16.04
CA ALA A 47 -10.07 12.62 -17.48
C ALA A 47 -10.30 11.22 -18.10
N ALA A 48 -9.61 10.19 -17.60
CA ALA A 48 -9.82 8.81 -18.01
C ALA A 48 -11.26 8.36 -17.74
N GLN A 49 -11.77 8.60 -16.54
CA GLN A 49 -13.14 8.25 -16.14
C GLN A 49 -14.17 8.91 -17.08
N ALA A 50 -13.98 10.19 -17.41
CA ALA A 50 -14.87 10.90 -18.32
C ALA A 50 -14.89 10.29 -19.74
N GLU A 51 -13.74 9.81 -20.24
CA GLU A 51 -13.65 9.14 -21.52
C GLU A 51 -14.31 7.74 -21.48
N PHE A 52 -14.11 6.97 -20.41
CA PHE A 52 -14.81 5.68 -20.23
C PHE A 52 -16.31 5.85 -20.07
N GLU A 53 -16.80 6.91 -19.47
CA GLU A 53 -18.23 7.23 -19.40
C GLU A 53 -18.82 7.56 -20.75
N LYS A 54 -18.08 8.28 -21.62
CA LYS A 54 -18.51 8.53 -22.99
C LYS A 54 -18.58 7.22 -23.77
N ALA A 55 -17.51 6.41 -23.70
CA ALA A 55 -17.46 5.11 -24.34
C ALA A 55 -18.66 4.23 -23.96
N ALA A 56 -18.96 4.13 -22.66
CA ALA A 56 -20.09 3.34 -22.19
C ALA A 56 -21.46 3.86 -22.67
N ARG A 57 -21.65 5.20 -22.71
CA ARG A 57 -22.89 5.81 -23.22
C ARG A 57 -23.11 5.56 -24.70
N GLU A 58 -22.05 5.62 -25.49
CA GLU A 58 -22.12 5.44 -26.95
C GLU A 58 -22.32 4.00 -27.36
N THR A 59 -21.80 3.04 -26.59
CA THR A 59 -21.99 1.60 -26.81
C THR A 59 -23.46 1.17 -26.57
N GLY A 60 -24.15 1.85 -25.66
CA GLY A 60 -25.48 1.41 -25.23
C GLY A 60 -25.41 0.03 -24.55
N GLN A 61 -26.51 -0.75 -24.65
CA GLN A 61 -26.59 -2.09 -24.02
C GLN A 61 -26.18 -3.24 -24.95
N GLY A 62 -25.68 -2.94 -26.14
CA GLY A 62 -25.51 -3.95 -27.18
C GLY A 62 -24.22 -4.77 -27.09
N ASP A 63 -23.18 -4.28 -26.43
CA ASP A 63 -21.89 -4.96 -26.29
C ASP A 63 -21.51 -5.15 -24.84
N ALA A 64 -21.87 -6.31 -24.29
CA ALA A 64 -21.62 -6.65 -22.89
C ALA A 64 -20.12 -6.72 -22.57
N ALA A 65 -19.27 -7.20 -23.47
CA ALA A 65 -17.84 -7.27 -23.26
C ALA A 65 -17.19 -5.87 -23.24
N PHE A 66 -17.70 -4.96 -24.04
CA PHE A 66 -17.26 -3.57 -24.04
C PHE A 66 -17.70 -2.84 -22.78
N LEU A 67 -18.91 -3.10 -22.30
CA LEU A 67 -19.43 -2.55 -21.04
C LEU A 67 -18.65 -3.07 -19.83
N GLU A 68 -18.29 -4.35 -19.82
CA GLU A 68 -17.43 -4.93 -18.77
C GLU A 68 -16.11 -4.17 -18.68
N LYS A 69 -15.35 -4.05 -19.79
CA LYS A 69 -14.04 -3.38 -19.77
C LYS A 69 -14.14 -1.89 -19.38
N THR A 70 -15.17 -1.19 -19.80
CA THR A 70 -15.37 0.22 -19.44
C THR A 70 -15.81 0.40 -17.98
N SER A 71 -16.66 -0.49 -17.46
CA SER A 71 -17.09 -0.46 -16.07
C SER A 71 -15.93 -0.76 -15.10
N CYS A 72 -15.05 -1.70 -15.46
CA CYS A 72 -13.82 -1.96 -14.72
C CYS A 72 -12.98 -0.69 -14.56
N TYR A 73 -12.59 -0.06 -15.66
CA TYR A 73 -11.74 1.13 -15.60
C TYR A 73 -12.42 2.32 -14.90
N ARG A 74 -13.75 2.46 -14.99
CA ARG A 74 -14.50 3.48 -14.23
C ARG A 74 -14.39 3.25 -12.73
N ALA A 75 -14.54 2.00 -12.29
CA ALA A 75 -14.40 1.61 -10.88
C ALA A 75 -12.94 1.83 -10.39
N LEU A 76 -11.95 1.41 -11.17
CA LEU A 76 -10.54 1.64 -10.85
C LEU A 76 -10.20 3.13 -10.78
N CYS A 77 -10.67 3.96 -11.72
CA CYS A 77 -10.49 5.41 -11.66
C CYS A 77 -11.11 6.01 -10.39
N ALA A 78 -12.32 5.59 -10.01
CA ALA A 78 -12.99 6.06 -8.80
C ALA A 78 -12.18 5.71 -7.54
N SER A 79 -11.62 4.51 -7.47
CA SER A 79 -10.74 4.07 -6.39
C SER A 79 -9.46 4.91 -6.31
N GLN A 80 -8.77 5.12 -7.43
CA GLN A 80 -7.55 5.95 -7.48
C GLN A 80 -7.78 7.40 -7.07
N MET A 81 -8.98 7.92 -7.33
CA MET A 81 -9.39 9.28 -6.91
C MET A 81 -10.04 9.33 -5.52
N ARG A 82 -10.14 8.20 -4.83
CA ARG A 82 -10.81 8.08 -3.52
C ARG A 82 -12.23 8.69 -3.52
N GLN A 83 -12.97 8.45 -4.58
CA GLN A 83 -14.36 8.89 -4.67
C GLN A 83 -15.22 8.15 -3.62
N THR A 84 -16.22 8.83 -3.09
CA THR A 84 -17.12 8.26 -2.06
C THR A 84 -17.90 7.04 -2.52
N ASN A 85 -18.13 6.90 -3.83
CA ASN A 85 -18.79 5.76 -4.45
C ASN A 85 -17.82 4.68 -4.99
N ALA A 86 -16.52 4.77 -4.70
CA ALA A 86 -15.53 3.83 -5.22
C ALA A 86 -15.83 2.39 -4.76
N GLU A 87 -16.14 2.19 -3.47
CA GLU A 87 -16.52 0.89 -2.92
C GLU A 87 -17.73 0.28 -3.66
N GLU A 88 -18.76 1.09 -3.88
CA GLU A 88 -19.95 0.67 -4.61
C GLU A 88 -19.63 0.28 -6.06
N LEU A 89 -18.82 1.05 -6.76
CA LEU A 89 -18.46 0.77 -8.15
C LEU A 89 -17.61 -0.49 -8.29
N LEU A 90 -16.63 -0.70 -7.39
CA LEU A 90 -15.79 -1.89 -7.37
C LEU A 90 -16.62 -3.14 -7.02
N GLY A 91 -17.45 -3.07 -5.97
CA GLY A 91 -18.33 -4.16 -5.57
C GLY A 91 -19.33 -4.54 -6.66
N ARG A 92 -19.99 -3.55 -7.27
CA ARG A 92 -20.93 -3.78 -8.38
C ARG A 92 -20.24 -4.46 -9.58
N PHE A 93 -19.00 -4.07 -9.89
CA PHE A 93 -18.26 -4.75 -10.95
C PHE A 93 -18.06 -6.24 -10.64
N LEU A 94 -17.68 -6.57 -9.42
CA LEU A 94 -17.48 -7.97 -8.99
C LEU A 94 -18.80 -8.77 -8.98
N ASP A 95 -19.91 -8.13 -8.64
CA ASP A 95 -21.25 -8.75 -8.68
C ASP A 95 -21.72 -8.99 -10.12
N ASP A 96 -21.55 -8.00 -11.00
CA ASP A 96 -22.01 -8.07 -12.39
C ASP A 96 -21.11 -8.98 -13.25
N TYR A 97 -19.79 -9.06 -12.94
CA TYR A 97 -18.78 -9.78 -13.72
C TYR A 97 -17.86 -10.67 -12.86
N PRO A 98 -18.41 -11.65 -12.10
CA PRO A 98 -17.64 -12.44 -11.13
C PRO A 98 -16.54 -13.30 -11.77
N TYR A 99 -16.65 -13.59 -13.06
CA TYR A 99 -15.67 -14.39 -13.82
C TYR A 99 -14.84 -13.55 -14.79
N SER A 100 -14.86 -12.24 -14.65
CA SER A 100 -14.03 -11.37 -15.46
C SER A 100 -12.54 -11.62 -15.19
N ILE A 101 -11.75 -11.62 -16.26
CA ILE A 101 -10.28 -11.61 -16.14
C ILE A 101 -9.75 -10.38 -15.40
N ARG A 102 -10.58 -9.33 -15.26
CA ARG A 102 -10.26 -8.09 -14.55
C ARG A 102 -10.70 -8.11 -13.09
N ALA A 103 -11.39 -9.17 -12.65
CA ALA A 103 -11.85 -9.27 -11.27
C ALA A 103 -10.68 -9.25 -10.27
N ASN A 104 -9.54 -9.77 -10.66
CA ASN A 104 -8.33 -9.77 -9.87
C ASN A 104 -7.85 -8.34 -9.53
N ASP A 105 -7.73 -7.47 -10.54
CA ASP A 105 -7.33 -6.06 -10.37
C ASP A 105 -8.35 -5.29 -9.53
N VAL A 106 -9.65 -5.57 -9.72
CA VAL A 106 -10.73 -4.91 -8.99
C VAL A 106 -10.73 -5.33 -7.52
N ARG A 107 -10.50 -6.62 -7.19
CA ARG A 107 -10.34 -7.08 -5.81
C ARG A 107 -9.13 -6.46 -5.14
N PHE A 108 -8.01 -6.38 -5.87
CA PHE A 108 -6.82 -5.69 -5.34
C PHE A 108 -7.09 -4.21 -5.05
N ALA A 109 -7.81 -3.52 -5.95
CA ALA A 109 -8.22 -2.13 -5.73
C ALA A 109 -9.18 -1.97 -4.55
N LEU A 110 -10.14 -2.90 -4.37
CA LEU A 110 -11.09 -2.89 -3.27
C LEU A 110 -10.38 -3.15 -1.93
N GLY A 111 -9.52 -4.16 -1.87
CA GLY A 111 -8.67 -4.42 -0.70
C GLY A 111 -7.79 -3.22 -0.35
N THR A 112 -7.25 -2.54 -1.37
CA THR A 112 -6.47 -1.31 -1.19
C THR A 112 -7.30 -0.18 -0.58
N LEU A 113 -8.54 -0.01 -1.04
CA LEU A 113 -9.47 0.97 -0.48
C LEU A 113 -9.74 0.71 1.00
N TYR A 114 -10.06 -0.53 1.38
CA TYR A 114 -10.27 -0.92 2.78
C TYR A 114 -9.01 -0.75 3.64
N HIS A 115 -7.85 -1.10 3.10
CA HIS A 115 -6.58 -0.91 3.79
C HIS A 115 -6.33 0.57 4.11
N GLU A 116 -6.60 1.48 3.16
CA GLU A 116 -6.45 2.93 3.36
C GLU A 116 -7.46 3.51 4.35
N GLN A 117 -8.62 2.88 4.49
CA GLN A 117 -9.64 3.21 5.50
C GLN A 117 -9.29 2.65 6.88
N GLY A 118 -8.27 1.79 7.01
CA GLY A 118 -7.91 1.09 8.24
C GLY A 118 -8.79 -0.13 8.55
N ASP A 119 -9.65 -0.54 7.62
CA ASP A 119 -10.44 -1.77 7.74
C ASP A 119 -9.63 -2.96 7.24
N TYR A 120 -8.67 -3.37 8.08
CA TYR A 120 -7.73 -4.43 7.72
C TYR A 120 -8.41 -5.81 7.60
N GLY A 121 -9.53 -6.03 8.26
CA GLY A 121 -10.31 -7.26 8.14
C GLY A 121 -10.84 -7.43 6.73
N ARG A 122 -11.63 -6.45 6.23
CA ARG A 122 -12.13 -6.49 4.86
C ARG A 122 -11.01 -6.44 3.83
N ALA A 123 -9.95 -5.65 4.10
CA ALA A 123 -8.79 -5.61 3.21
C ALA A 123 -8.14 -6.99 3.05
N TYR A 124 -7.93 -7.71 4.16
CA TYR A 124 -7.33 -9.05 4.14
C TYR A 124 -8.23 -10.06 3.43
N ASP A 125 -9.55 -9.98 3.63
CA ASP A 125 -10.51 -10.84 2.96
C ASP A 125 -10.47 -10.69 1.43
N GLU A 126 -10.36 -9.46 0.92
CA GLU A 126 -10.20 -9.22 -0.53
C GLU A 126 -8.82 -9.68 -1.03
N TYR A 127 -7.75 -9.25 -0.39
CA TYR A 127 -6.38 -9.55 -0.83
C TYR A 127 -6.10 -11.05 -0.94
N ARG A 128 -6.55 -11.87 0.01
CA ARG A 128 -6.32 -13.31 -0.01
C ARG A 128 -7.01 -14.05 -1.16
N THR A 129 -7.95 -13.40 -1.87
CA THR A 129 -8.61 -13.92 -3.06
C THR A 129 -7.95 -13.48 -4.37
N VAL A 130 -6.97 -12.58 -4.29
CA VAL A 130 -6.20 -12.09 -5.42
C VAL A 130 -5.12 -13.10 -5.80
N ASP A 131 -5.01 -13.44 -7.09
CA ASP A 131 -3.85 -14.15 -7.61
C ASP A 131 -2.72 -13.16 -7.88
N PRO A 132 -1.62 -13.18 -7.10
CA PRO A 132 -0.54 -12.22 -7.27
C PRO A 132 0.23 -12.37 -8.59
N TYR A 133 0.13 -13.54 -9.25
CA TYR A 133 0.81 -13.79 -10.53
C TYR A 133 0.05 -13.20 -11.74
N GLU A 134 -1.21 -12.82 -11.53
CA GLU A 134 -2.01 -12.11 -12.52
C GLU A 134 -1.92 -10.59 -12.38
N LEU A 135 -1.28 -10.07 -11.32
CA LEU A 135 -1.02 -8.65 -11.15
C LEU A 135 0.17 -8.20 -11.98
N ASP A 136 0.21 -6.90 -12.32
CA ASP A 136 1.41 -6.32 -12.91
C ASP A 136 2.60 -6.49 -11.96
N PHE A 137 3.78 -6.80 -12.53
CA PHE A 137 5.00 -7.02 -11.74
C PHE A 137 5.32 -5.85 -10.79
N SER A 138 5.00 -4.61 -11.21
CA SER A 138 5.17 -3.42 -10.39
C SER A 138 4.30 -3.40 -9.12
N ASP A 139 3.22 -4.20 -9.07
CA ASP A 139 2.27 -4.24 -7.97
C ASP A 139 2.53 -5.43 -7.04
N TYR A 140 3.43 -6.35 -7.40
CA TYR A 140 3.70 -7.58 -6.65
C TYR A 140 4.18 -7.30 -5.21
N ASP A 141 5.18 -6.43 -5.03
CA ASP A 141 5.70 -6.09 -3.70
C ASP A 141 4.67 -5.26 -2.90
N GLN A 142 3.90 -4.40 -3.58
CA GLN A 142 2.79 -3.66 -2.96
C GLN A 142 1.71 -4.61 -2.44
N TYR A 143 1.31 -5.59 -3.24
CA TYR A 143 0.33 -6.60 -2.85
C TYR A 143 0.84 -7.39 -1.63
N ASN A 144 2.06 -7.92 -1.71
CA ASN A 144 2.62 -8.72 -0.62
C ASN A 144 2.73 -7.91 0.68
N PHE A 145 3.22 -6.66 0.60
CA PHE A 145 3.33 -5.82 1.79
C PHE A 145 1.96 -5.50 2.39
N ARG A 146 0.99 -5.05 1.60
CA ARG A 146 -0.34 -4.67 2.08
C ARG A 146 -1.11 -5.86 2.64
N THR A 147 -1.02 -7.02 1.98
CA THR A 147 -1.65 -8.25 2.46
C THR A 147 -1.00 -8.72 3.76
N GLY A 148 0.32 -8.71 3.84
CA GLY A 148 1.06 -9.04 5.05
C GLY A 148 0.72 -8.10 6.21
N TYR A 149 0.60 -6.80 5.94
CA TYR A 149 0.21 -5.83 6.96
C TYR A 149 -1.22 -6.04 7.44
N ALA A 150 -2.16 -6.27 6.52
CA ALA A 150 -3.55 -6.55 6.88
C ALA A 150 -3.67 -7.85 7.70
N ALA A 151 -2.98 -8.91 7.30
CA ALA A 151 -2.90 -10.16 8.06
C ALA A 151 -2.32 -9.94 9.47
N TYR A 152 -1.24 -9.17 9.58
CA TYR A 152 -0.63 -8.81 10.87
C TYR A 152 -1.61 -8.08 11.78
N MET A 153 -2.34 -7.09 11.25
CA MET A 153 -3.35 -6.34 12.01
C MET A 153 -4.55 -7.19 12.42
N CYS A 154 -4.84 -8.26 11.68
CA CYS A 154 -5.85 -9.26 12.03
C CYS A 154 -5.33 -10.34 13.00
N GLY A 155 -4.04 -10.30 13.40
CA GLY A 155 -3.42 -11.27 14.29
C GLY A 155 -2.92 -12.55 13.60
N ASP A 156 -3.05 -12.66 12.28
CA ASP A 156 -2.51 -13.79 11.50
C ASP A 156 -1.02 -13.56 11.20
N THR A 157 -0.22 -13.72 12.25
CA THR A 157 1.23 -13.43 12.21
C THR A 157 1.98 -14.39 11.28
N GLU A 158 1.52 -15.64 11.13
CA GLU A 158 2.16 -16.59 10.23
C GLU A 158 1.95 -16.24 8.77
N ALA A 159 0.73 -15.93 8.38
CA ALA A 159 0.44 -15.46 7.03
C ALA A 159 1.18 -14.13 6.74
N ALA A 160 1.17 -13.19 7.69
CA ALA A 160 1.89 -11.92 7.58
C ALA A 160 3.37 -12.12 7.27
N TYR A 161 4.03 -13.01 8.02
CA TYR A 161 5.43 -13.35 7.83
C TYR A 161 5.71 -13.89 6.42
N GLY A 162 4.84 -14.78 5.92
CA GLY A 162 4.94 -15.33 4.58
C GLY A 162 4.84 -14.25 3.50
N TYR A 163 3.85 -13.37 3.61
CA TYR A 163 3.67 -12.27 2.66
C TYR A 163 4.83 -11.27 2.70
N PHE A 164 5.31 -10.88 3.88
CA PHE A 164 6.45 -9.97 3.98
C PHE A 164 7.73 -10.56 3.37
N LYS A 165 7.96 -11.86 3.49
CA LYS A 165 9.10 -12.53 2.85
C LYS A 165 9.05 -12.54 1.33
N ASN A 166 7.89 -12.37 0.73
CA ASN A 166 7.74 -12.25 -0.71
C ASN A 166 8.05 -10.84 -1.24
N CYS A 167 8.17 -9.83 -0.37
CA CYS A 167 8.67 -8.51 -0.78
C CYS A 167 10.16 -8.60 -1.05
N SER A 168 10.60 -8.35 -2.28
CA SER A 168 11.95 -8.70 -2.72
C SER A 168 12.79 -7.54 -3.28
N SER A 169 12.19 -6.50 -3.84
CA SER A 169 12.96 -5.54 -4.63
C SER A 169 12.49 -4.09 -4.55
N ASP A 170 11.23 -3.83 -4.28
CA ASP A 170 10.71 -2.45 -4.29
C ASP A 170 11.19 -1.69 -3.03
N PRO A 171 11.99 -0.62 -3.22
CA PRO A 171 12.52 0.16 -2.09
C PRO A 171 11.44 0.85 -1.26
N ARG A 172 10.21 0.95 -1.75
CA ARG A 172 9.06 1.50 -1.00
C ARG A 172 8.54 0.51 0.05
N TYR A 173 8.63 -0.80 -0.21
CA TYR A 173 8.01 -1.83 0.63
C TYR A 173 9.03 -2.73 1.33
N LEU A 174 10.17 -3.03 0.71
CA LEU A 174 11.18 -3.94 1.24
C LEU A 174 11.69 -3.54 2.64
N PRO A 175 12.03 -2.27 2.95
CA PRO A 175 12.45 -1.90 4.30
C PRO A 175 11.36 -2.12 5.35
N HIS A 176 10.11 -1.81 5.00
CA HIS A 176 8.97 -2.03 5.90
C HIS A 176 8.72 -3.52 6.14
N ALA A 177 8.75 -4.34 5.09
CA ALA A 177 8.64 -5.80 5.20
C ALA A 177 9.77 -6.37 6.07
N THR A 178 11.02 -5.92 5.87
CA THR A 178 12.18 -6.31 6.69
C THR A 178 11.96 -5.97 8.17
N TYR A 179 11.40 -4.80 8.47
CA TYR A 179 11.08 -4.41 9.84
C TYR A 179 10.06 -5.37 10.48
N TYR A 180 8.94 -5.66 9.79
CA TYR A 180 7.92 -6.56 10.33
C TYR A 180 8.42 -8.00 10.47
N ILE A 181 9.23 -8.50 9.55
CA ILE A 181 9.89 -9.80 9.67
C ILE A 181 10.76 -9.83 10.94
N ALA A 182 11.65 -8.84 11.11
CA ALA A 182 12.52 -8.78 12.28
C ALA A 182 11.74 -8.65 13.60
N TYR A 183 10.63 -7.90 13.60
CA TYR A 183 9.75 -7.78 14.75
C TYR A 183 9.06 -9.11 15.10
N ILE A 184 8.59 -9.84 14.10
CA ILE A 184 7.96 -11.15 14.28
C ILE A 184 9.00 -12.16 14.80
N ASP A 185 10.20 -12.17 14.24
CA ASP A 185 11.31 -13.02 14.70
C ASP A 185 11.67 -12.71 16.17
N TYR A 186 11.73 -11.42 16.51
CA TYR A 186 11.94 -10.99 17.90
C TYR A 186 10.85 -11.51 18.84
N ALA A 187 9.59 -11.37 18.45
CA ALA A 187 8.44 -11.84 19.24
C ALA A 187 8.40 -13.36 19.40
N ARG A 188 8.95 -14.10 18.44
CA ARG A 188 9.11 -15.58 18.50
C ARG A 188 10.33 -16.03 19.31
N GLY A 189 11.21 -15.10 19.69
CA GLY A 189 12.47 -15.39 20.38
C GLY A 189 13.61 -15.82 19.47
N ASP A 190 13.46 -15.73 18.14
CA ASP A 190 14.58 -15.89 17.20
C ASP A 190 15.41 -14.60 17.17
N LEU A 191 16.20 -14.42 18.23
CA LEU A 191 16.98 -13.20 18.43
C LEU A 191 18.03 -12.98 17.35
N ASP A 192 18.58 -14.05 16.78
CA ASP A 192 19.60 -13.95 15.74
C ASP A 192 19.00 -13.50 14.40
N ALA A 193 17.84 -14.03 14.03
CA ALA A 193 17.12 -13.57 12.84
C ALA A 193 16.66 -12.11 13.01
N ALA A 194 16.05 -11.79 14.14
CA ALA A 194 15.63 -10.42 14.48
C ALA A 194 16.80 -9.42 14.41
N LYS A 195 17.95 -9.77 14.99
CA LYS A 195 19.16 -8.95 14.98
C LYS A 195 19.64 -8.68 13.56
N ARG A 196 19.68 -9.71 12.70
CA ARG A 196 20.04 -9.51 11.28
C ARG A 196 19.08 -8.56 10.57
N GLY A 197 17.78 -8.74 10.74
CA GLY A 197 16.77 -7.89 10.12
C GLY A 197 16.83 -6.44 10.58
N PHE A 198 16.90 -6.20 11.89
CA PHE A 198 17.05 -4.83 12.42
C PHE A 198 18.38 -4.19 12.04
N SER A 199 19.48 -4.96 12.03
CA SER A 199 20.80 -4.43 11.63
C SER A 199 20.81 -3.98 10.17
N ALA A 200 20.07 -4.64 9.28
CA ALA A 200 19.94 -4.22 7.89
C ALA A 200 19.24 -2.84 7.74
N LEU A 201 18.44 -2.45 8.73
CA LEU A 201 17.71 -1.17 8.76
C LEU A 201 18.44 -0.08 9.57
N ALA A 202 19.54 -0.40 10.26
CA ALA A 202 20.18 0.51 11.21
C ALA A 202 20.74 1.80 10.56
N ALA A 203 21.06 1.76 9.27
CA ALA A 203 21.55 2.92 8.51
C ALA A 203 20.42 3.77 7.88
N ASP A 204 19.18 3.30 7.92
CA ASP A 204 18.03 4.03 7.36
C ASP A 204 17.48 5.01 8.42
N PRO A 205 17.51 6.34 8.16
CA PRO A 205 17.02 7.34 9.11
C PRO A 205 15.55 7.15 9.52
N SER A 206 14.73 6.52 8.68
CA SER A 206 13.32 6.26 8.98
C SER A 206 13.13 5.30 10.17
N TYR A 207 14.13 4.47 10.44
CA TYR A 207 14.12 3.48 11.53
C TYR A 207 14.99 3.89 12.73
N GLU A 208 15.73 5.01 12.66
CA GLU A 208 16.53 5.53 13.79
C GLU A 208 15.70 5.65 15.09
N PRO A 209 14.41 6.01 15.07
CA PRO A 209 13.64 6.08 16.31
C PRO A 209 13.30 4.73 16.96
N VAL A 210 13.39 3.61 16.23
CA VAL A 210 12.88 2.31 16.71
C VAL A 210 13.92 1.20 16.74
N VAL A 211 14.71 1.06 15.68
CA VAL A 211 15.66 -0.05 15.52
C VAL A 211 16.74 -0.12 16.60
N PRO A 212 17.38 1.00 17.02
CA PRO A 212 18.38 0.94 18.08
C PRO A 212 17.84 0.38 19.41
N PHE A 213 16.57 0.63 19.70
CA PHE A 213 15.93 0.11 20.91
C PHE A 213 15.76 -1.42 20.86
N TYR A 214 15.33 -1.97 19.71
CA TYR A 214 15.20 -3.43 19.55
C TYR A 214 16.58 -4.11 19.57
N LEU A 215 17.59 -3.53 18.90
CA LEU A 215 18.94 -4.05 18.94
C LEU A 215 19.49 -4.08 20.37
N LEU A 216 19.26 -3.02 21.15
CA LEU A 216 19.64 -2.96 22.56
C LEU A 216 18.99 -4.08 23.40
N GLN A 217 17.70 -4.33 23.19
CA GLN A 217 16.99 -5.39 23.87
C GLN A 217 17.51 -6.78 23.50
N ILE A 218 17.79 -7.00 22.22
CA ILE A 218 18.35 -8.26 21.72
C ILE A 218 19.72 -8.51 22.32
N GLU A 219 20.62 -7.50 22.29
CA GLU A 219 21.96 -7.62 22.84
C GLU A 219 21.94 -7.88 24.35
N PHE A 220 21.01 -7.25 25.07
CA PHE A 220 20.78 -7.52 26.49
C PHE A 220 20.35 -8.98 26.73
N GLN A 221 19.36 -9.47 25.98
CA GLN A 221 18.90 -10.86 26.09
C GLN A 221 20.00 -11.87 25.72
N GLN A 222 20.91 -11.52 24.83
CA GLN A 222 22.06 -12.33 24.45
C GLN A 222 23.24 -12.20 25.45
N GLY A 223 23.13 -11.36 26.49
CA GLY A 223 24.16 -11.16 27.50
C GLY A 223 25.33 -10.29 27.06
N ASN A 224 25.19 -9.53 25.96
CA ASN A 224 26.22 -8.60 25.50
C ASN A 224 26.14 -7.27 26.26
N TYR A 225 26.43 -7.34 27.56
CA TYR A 225 26.35 -6.19 28.47
C TYR A 225 27.26 -5.01 28.10
N PRO A 226 28.50 -5.23 27.58
CA PRO A 226 29.33 -4.11 27.11
C PRO A 226 28.64 -3.29 26.02
N TYR A 227 28.03 -3.95 25.04
CA TYR A 227 27.26 -3.27 23.98
C TYR A 227 26.09 -2.47 24.55
N VAL A 228 25.36 -3.07 25.50
CA VAL A 228 24.20 -2.42 26.15
C VAL A 228 24.60 -1.13 26.85
N ILE A 229 25.71 -1.11 27.56
CA ILE A 229 26.23 0.07 28.25
C ILE A 229 26.65 1.14 27.22
N GLU A 230 27.44 0.76 26.23
CA GLU A 230 27.99 1.67 25.21
C GLU A 230 26.87 2.36 24.41
N HIS A 231 25.84 1.61 24.00
CA HIS A 231 24.81 2.09 23.09
C HIS A 231 23.53 2.54 23.82
N GLY A 232 23.22 1.98 24.98
CA GLY A 232 22.02 2.33 25.75
C GLY A 232 22.09 3.72 26.34
N ILE A 233 23.26 4.15 26.83
CA ILE A 233 23.41 5.47 27.46
C ILE A 233 23.14 6.62 26.46
N PRO A 234 23.71 6.67 25.28
CA PRO A 234 23.38 7.69 24.28
C PRO A 234 21.92 7.62 23.81
N LEU A 235 21.33 6.42 23.78
CA LEU A 235 19.96 6.21 23.34
C LEU A 235 18.93 6.80 24.31
N LEU A 236 19.23 6.85 25.63
CA LEU A 236 18.37 7.46 26.64
C LEU A 236 17.99 8.90 26.28
N ALA A 237 18.97 9.73 25.89
CA ALA A 237 18.73 11.14 25.60
C ALA A 237 17.80 11.40 24.39
N LYS A 238 17.68 10.41 23.50
CA LYS A 238 16.90 10.49 22.26
C LYS A 238 15.55 9.79 22.36
N SER A 239 15.28 9.09 23.46
CA SER A 239 14.12 8.21 23.59
C SER A 239 12.94 8.89 24.27
N THR A 240 11.74 8.39 24.02
CA THR A 240 10.52 8.76 24.76
C THR A 240 10.62 8.28 26.22
N GLU A 241 9.88 8.91 27.14
CA GLU A 241 9.89 8.58 28.56
C GLU A 241 9.66 7.08 28.84
N SER A 242 8.71 6.49 28.15
CA SER A 242 8.42 5.05 28.27
C SER A 242 9.61 4.17 27.89
N ARG A 243 10.34 4.53 26.81
CA ARG A 243 11.56 3.83 26.39
C ARG A 243 12.74 4.15 27.30
N GLN A 244 12.89 5.39 27.76
CA GLN A 244 13.93 5.77 28.73
C GLN A 244 13.84 4.92 29.98
N ARG A 245 12.62 4.65 30.47
CA ARG A 245 12.41 3.75 31.60
C ARG A 245 12.99 2.37 31.33
N GLU A 246 12.60 1.74 30.22
CA GLU A 246 13.08 0.40 29.88
C GLU A 246 14.59 0.36 29.62
N ILE A 247 15.15 1.34 28.93
CA ILE A 247 16.60 1.45 28.70
C ILE A 247 17.33 1.59 30.03
N SER A 248 16.84 2.41 30.96
CA SER A 248 17.45 2.58 32.30
C SER A 248 17.51 1.26 33.05
N ARG A 249 16.44 0.45 33.01
CA ARG A 249 16.40 -0.89 33.59
C ARG A 249 17.48 -1.79 32.96
N ILE A 250 17.50 -1.88 31.64
CA ILE A 250 18.44 -2.74 30.90
C ILE A 250 19.89 -2.32 31.16
N VAL A 251 20.20 -1.02 31.15
CA VAL A 251 21.54 -0.49 31.43
C VAL A 251 21.93 -0.75 32.89
N SER A 252 21.02 -0.60 33.84
CA SER A 252 21.26 -0.94 35.23
C SER A 252 21.64 -2.41 35.41
N GLU A 253 20.85 -3.30 34.81
CA GLU A 253 21.12 -4.75 34.88
C GLU A 253 22.45 -5.11 34.19
N ALA A 254 22.77 -4.45 33.05
CA ALA A 254 24.05 -4.66 32.37
C ALA A 254 25.27 -4.26 33.25
N TYR A 255 25.22 -3.11 33.94
CA TYR A 255 26.25 -2.73 34.91
C TYR A 255 26.35 -3.70 36.08
N PHE A 256 25.20 -4.15 36.59
CA PHE A 256 25.16 -5.15 37.66
C PHE A 256 25.91 -6.44 37.25
N HIS A 257 25.64 -6.95 36.06
CA HIS A 257 26.31 -8.14 35.52
C HIS A 257 27.81 -7.93 35.27
N GLN A 258 28.25 -6.68 35.03
CA GLN A 258 29.65 -6.32 34.92
C GLN A 258 30.32 -6.05 36.28
N GLY A 259 29.59 -6.13 37.41
CA GLY A 259 30.11 -5.87 38.74
C GLY A 259 30.26 -4.40 39.10
N ASP A 260 29.79 -3.49 38.24
CA ASP A 260 29.77 -2.05 38.50
C ASP A 260 28.51 -1.61 39.21
N TYR A 261 28.45 -1.93 40.49
CA TYR A 261 27.26 -1.69 41.32
C TYR A 261 26.93 -0.19 41.51
N PRO A 262 27.92 0.73 41.62
CA PRO A 262 27.60 2.17 41.73
C PRO A 262 26.78 2.69 40.53
N HIS A 263 27.21 2.35 39.30
CA HIS A 263 26.47 2.74 38.11
C HIS A 263 25.15 1.98 37.98
N ALA A 264 25.10 0.70 38.31
CA ALA A 264 23.86 -0.07 38.36
C ALA A 264 22.78 0.62 39.22
N LEU A 265 23.13 1.04 40.44
CA LEU A 265 22.23 1.74 41.32
C LEU A 265 21.77 3.08 40.72
N ALA A 266 22.67 3.86 40.13
CA ALA A 266 22.33 5.16 39.55
C ALA A 266 21.27 5.03 38.41
N TYR A 267 21.40 4.02 37.57
CA TYR A 267 20.41 3.75 36.50
C TYR A 267 19.13 3.11 37.04
N MET A 268 19.18 2.36 38.13
CA MET A 268 18.01 1.85 38.82
C MET A 268 17.20 3.00 39.47
N ASP A 269 17.87 3.96 40.08
CA ASP A 269 17.23 5.19 40.61
C ASP A 269 16.54 5.98 39.47
N ASN A 270 17.17 6.02 38.28
CA ASN A 270 16.56 6.66 37.11
C ASN A 270 15.32 5.90 36.62
N TYR A 271 15.37 4.56 36.57
CA TYR A 271 14.22 3.71 36.27
C TYR A 271 13.04 3.98 37.22
N GLU A 272 13.30 4.05 38.54
CA GLU A 272 12.27 4.34 39.54
C GLU A 272 11.67 5.75 39.39
N LYS A 273 12.51 6.77 39.12
CA LYS A 273 12.07 8.16 38.88
C LYS A 273 11.15 8.26 37.64
N LEU A 274 11.35 7.41 36.65
CA LEU A 274 10.50 7.29 35.45
C LEU A 274 9.26 6.42 35.69
N GLY A 275 8.92 6.10 36.96
CA GLY A 275 7.73 5.32 37.31
C GLY A 275 7.89 3.81 37.15
N GLY A 276 9.12 3.33 37.09
CA GLY A 276 9.41 1.89 37.17
C GLY A 276 9.13 1.37 38.58
N SER A 277 8.60 0.14 38.72
CA SER A 277 8.46 -0.55 39.99
C SER A 277 9.29 -1.81 40.02
N MET A 278 10.12 -1.96 41.05
CA MET A 278 10.65 -3.27 41.37
C MET A 278 9.53 -4.12 41.94
N GLY A 279 9.19 -5.24 41.27
CA GLY A 279 8.25 -6.20 41.87
C GLY A 279 8.73 -6.58 43.25
N ARG A 280 7.83 -6.42 44.24
CA ARG A 280 8.08 -6.87 45.63
C ARG A 280 8.06 -8.39 45.66
#